data_4775da52f0b38ecf083b6dbda30b6e71
#
_entry.id   4775da52f0b38ecf083b6dbda30b6e71
#
_cell.length_a   1.000
_cell.length_b   1.000
_cell.length_c   1.000
_cell.angle_alpha   90.00
_cell.angle_beta   90.00
_cell.angle_gamma   90.00
#
_symmetry.space_group_name_H-M   'P 1'
#
loop_
_entity.id
_entity.type
_entity.pdbx_description
1 polymer ?
#
loop_
_entity_poly.entity_id
_entity_poly.type
_entity_poly.pdbx_seq_one_letter_code
_entity_poly.pdbx_strand_id
1 'polypeptide(L)'
;IVPALSSPVIAQCLVTQTNVSLAMAQTIAQAALAQCESMGFKVSVAVVDRGGLTIVMLRGDGAGLHTQEGAERKAYTAGTFSQPSADFVKRLSDRPDTVGSLQYTRVLALGGGLPIKAGNEIVGAVGVSGSPGKDDVCSQAGIDKIADQLRKRE
;
A
#
# COMPACT_ATOMS: atom_id res chain seq x y z
N ILE A 1 41.56 -35.66 -25.71
CA ILE A 1 40.46 -34.73 -26.06
C ILE A 1 39.62 -34.58 -24.80
N VAL A 2 39.76 -33.44 -24.11
CA VAL A 2 38.94 -33.13 -22.91
C VAL A 2 37.71 -32.41 -23.43
N PRO A 3 36.47 -32.87 -23.12
CA PRO A 3 35.30 -32.14 -23.50
C PRO A 3 35.22 -30.84 -22.68
N ALA A 4 35.15 -29.72 -23.38
CA ALA A 4 34.91 -28.43 -22.75
C ALA A 4 33.49 -28.46 -22.11
N LEU A 5 33.44 -28.39 -20.78
CA LEU A 5 32.20 -28.16 -20.05
C LEU A 5 31.74 -26.72 -20.33
N SER A 6 30.80 -26.57 -21.24
CA SER A 6 30.13 -25.31 -21.47
C SER A 6 29.28 -25.01 -20.23
N SER A 7 29.72 -24.05 -19.41
CA SER A 7 28.90 -23.52 -18.34
C SER A 7 27.61 -22.96 -18.94
N PRO A 8 26.42 -23.23 -18.34
CA PRO A 8 25.17 -22.63 -18.81
C PRO A 8 25.29 -21.12 -18.69
N VAL A 9 25.20 -20.42 -19.80
CA VAL A 9 25.04 -18.96 -19.79
C VAL A 9 23.68 -18.69 -19.23
N ILE A 10 23.62 -18.21 -17.98
CA ILE A 10 22.36 -17.72 -17.41
C ILE A 10 21.98 -16.49 -18.23
N ALA A 11 20.94 -16.61 -19.05
CA ALA A 11 20.42 -15.51 -19.83
C ALA A 11 19.95 -14.39 -18.90
N GLN A 12 20.55 -13.21 -19.02
CA GLN A 12 20.05 -12.01 -18.36
C GLN A 12 18.80 -11.56 -19.08
N CYS A 13 17.67 -11.48 -18.38
CA CYS A 13 16.38 -11.09 -18.96
C CYS A 13 15.76 -9.94 -18.18
N LEU A 14 14.87 -9.19 -18.86
CA LEU A 14 14.08 -8.14 -18.23
C LEU A 14 13.07 -8.75 -17.24
N VAL A 15 12.90 -8.12 -16.09
CA VAL A 15 11.90 -8.50 -15.10
C VAL A 15 10.64 -7.69 -15.34
N THR A 16 9.51 -8.38 -15.52
CA THR A 16 8.18 -7.76 -15.62
C THR A 16 7.51 -7.74 -14.25
N GLN A 17 6.96 -6.60 -13.86
CA GLN A 17 6.23 -6.44 -12.61
C GLN A 17 4.82 -5.91 -12.89
N THR A 18 3.87 -6.44 -12.13
CA THR A 18 2.49 -5.96 -12.15
C THR A 18 2.33 -4.80 -11.17
N ASN A 19 1.70 -3.73 -11.64
CA ASN A 19 1.38 -2.56 -10.84
C ASN A 19 -0.11 -2.22 -10.92
N VAL A 20 -0.64 -1.60 -9.86
CA VAL A 20 -1.94 -0.94 -9.92
C VAL A 20 -1.87 0.20 -10.94
N SER A 21 -2.87 0.27 -11.83
CA SER A 21 -2.95 1.35 -12.83
C SER A 21 -3.42 2.67 -12.21
N LEU A 22 -3.14 3.80 -12.88
CA LEU A 22 -3.67 5.11 -12.46
C LEU A 22 -5.19 5.09 -12.33
N ALA A 23 -5.90 4.48 -13.28
CA ALA A 23 -7.37 4.40 -13.25
C ALA A 23 -7.88 3.63 -12.03
N MET A 24 -7.25 2.50 -11.69
CA MET A 24 -7.59 1.75 -10.47
C MET A 24 -7.25 2.55 -9.22
N ALA A 25 -6.07 3.19 -9.18
CA ALA A 25 -5.64 4.00 -8.05
C ALA A 25 -6.59 5.17 -7.78
N GLN A 26 -7.09 5.84 -8.83
CA GLN A 26 -8.10 6.90 -8.70
C GLN A 26 -9.42 6.37 -8.15
N THR A 27 -9.89 5.23 -8.63
CA THR A 27 -11.13 4.60 -8.12
C THR A 27 -10.99 4.23 -6.65
N ILE A 28 -9.87 3.62 -6.25
CA ILE A 28 -9.57 3.30 -4.84
C ILE A 28 -9.57 4.55 -3.99
N ALA A 29 -8.83 5.58 -4.40
CA ALA A 29 -8.66 6.79 -3.61
C ALA A 29 -10.00 7.54 -3.41
N GLN A 30 -10.79 7.67 -4.47
CA GLN A 30 -12.11 8.32 -4.40
C GLN A 30 -13.09 7.55 -3.53
N ALA A 31 -13.14 6.22 -3.65
CA ALA A 31 -14.02 5.40 -2.83
C ALA A 31 -13.62 5.41 -1.35
N ALA A 32 -12.32 5.36 -1.04
CA ALA A 32 -11.81 5.48 0.31
C ALA A 32 -12.15 6.85 0.94
N LEU A 33 -11.93 7.93 0.18
CA LEU A 33 -12.26 9.28 0.61
C LEU A 33 -13.76 9.41 0.91
N ALA A 34 -14.63 9.01 -0.03
CA ALA A 34 -16.07 9.06 0.12
C ALA A 34 -16.58 8.25 1.32
N GLN A 35 -15.98 7.09 1.59
CA GLN A 35 -16.33 6.28 2.77
C GLN A 35 -16.04 7.03 4.06
N CYS A 36 -14.87 7.64 4.19
CA CYS A 36 -14.54 8.43 5.37
C CYS A 36 -15.42 9.67 5.52
N GLU A 37 -15.69 10.37 4.43
CA GLU A 37 -16.58 11.55 4.44
C GLU A 37 -17.99 11.18 4.84
N SER A 38 -18.51 10.03 4.42
CA SER A 38 -19.84 9.53 4.83
C SER A 38 -19.95 9.28 6.33
N MET A 39 -18.83 9.03 6.99
CA MET A 39 -18.71 8.89 8.45
C MET A 39 -18.40 10.21 9.17
N GLY A 40 -18.33 11.33 8.45
CA GLY A 40 -18.06 12.66 9.01
C GLY A 40 -16.58 12.99 9.23
N PHE A 41 -15.65 12.17 8.68
CA PHE A 41 -14.22 12.41 8.81
C PHE A 41 -13.64 13.20 7.63
N LYS A 42 -12.60 13.99 7.93
CA LYS A 42 -11.83 14.77 6.96
C LYS A 42 -10.44 14.17 6.84
N VAL A 43 -10.19 13.48 5.75
CA VAL A 43 -9.01 12.62 5.59
C VAL A 43 -8.21 12.96 4.34
N SER A 44 -6.98 12.47 4.30
CA SER A 44 -6.21 12.29 3.06
C SER A 44 -6.09 10.82 2.73
N VAL A 45 -6.03 10.52 1.44
CA VAL A 45 -5.85 9.17 0.89
C VAL A 45 -4.68 9.17 -0.07
N ALA A 46 -3.78 8.21 0.08
CA ALA A 46 -2.68 7.97 -0.84
C ALA A 46 -2.77 6.56 -1.42
N VAL A 47 -2.54 6.42 -2.72
CA VAL A 47 -2.31 5.14 -3.37
C VAL A 47 -0.90 5.14 -3.93
N VAL A 48 -0.13 4.13 -3.56
CA VAL A 48 1.24 3.93 -4.04
C VAL A 48 1.31 2.71 -4.96
N ASP A 49 2.25 2.73 -5.89
CA ASP A 49 2.55 1.58 -6.75
C ASP A 49 3.29 0.48 -5.98
N ARG A 50 3.63 -0.61 -6.67
CA ARG A 50 4.41 -1.72 -6.12
C ARG A 50 5.78 -1.28 -5.57
N GLY A 51 6.39 -0.25 -6.16
CA GLY A 51 7.67 0.33 -5.73
C GLY A 51 7.53 1.31 -4.56
N GLY A 52 6.31 1.60 -4.11
CA GLY A 52 6.03 2.53 -3.04
C GLY A 52 6.00 4.00 -3.49
N LEU A 53 5.96 4.28 -4.80
CA LEU A 53 5.82 5.63 -5.32
C LEU A 53 4.34 6.02 -5.36
N THR A 54 4.05 7.26 -4.94
CA THR A 54 2.68 7.76 -4.92
C THR A 54 2.15 7.98 -6.34
N ILE A 55 1.04 7.30 -6.67
CA ILE A 55 0.32 7.46 -7.93
C ILE A 55 -0.79 8.52 -7.77
N VAL A 56 -1.54 8.43 -6.67
CA VAL A 56 -2.66 9.33 -6.36
C VAL A 56 -2.56 9.80 -4.92
N MET A 57 -2.74 11.10 -4.72
CA MET A 57 -2.92 11.72 -3.41
C MET A 57 -4.18 12.58 -3.47
N LEU A 58 -5.16 12.26 -2.62
CA LEU A 58 -6.34 13.09 -2.40
C LEU A 58 -6.30 13.64 -0.97
N ARG A 59 -6.54 14.93 -0.84
CA ARG A 59 -6.75 15.59 0.43
C ARG A 59 -8.17 16.15 0.47
N GLY A 60 -9.01 15.59 1.36
CA GLY A 60 -10.36 16.09 1.58
C GLY A 60 -10.36 17.52 2.17
N ASP A 61 -11.42 18.26 1.92
CA ASP A 61 -11.56 19.62 2.43
C ASP A 61 -11.50 19.64 3.95
N GLY A 62 -10.61 20.46 4.49
CA GLY A 62 -10.39 20.58 5.93
C GLY A 62 -9.65 19.42 6.60
N ALA A 63 -9.07 18.50 5.83
CA ALA A 63 -8.19 17.46 6.37
C ALA A 63 -6.95 18.09 7.04
N GLY A 64 -6.54 17.51 8.18
CA GLY A 64 -5.41 18.02 8.97
C GLY A 64 -4.09 18.06 8.18
N LEU A 65 -3.20 18.97 8.53
CA LEU A 65 -1.94 19.20 7.78
C LEU A 65 -1.06 17.95 7.68
N HIS A 66 -1.05 17.12 8.71
CA HIS A 66 -0.25 15.87 8.79
C HIS A 66 -0.83 14.71 7.99
N THR A 67 -2.10 14.82 7.53
CA THR A 67 -2.82 13.65 6.98
C THR A 67 -2.28 13.19 5.64
N GLN A 68 -1.73 14.07 4.82
CA GLN A 68 -1.12 13.68 3.54
C GLN A 68 0.12 12.82 3.77
N GLU A 69 1.04 13.27 4.62
CA GLU A 69 2.22 12.49 5.00
C GLU A 69 1.81 11.16 5.67
N GLY A 70 0.83 11.24 6.59
CA GLY A 70 0.31 10.06 7.27
C GLY A 70 -0.26 9.02 6.31
N ALA A 71 -1.08 9.43 5.35
CA ALA A 71 -1.66 8.54 4.34
C ALA A 71 -0.58 7.88 3.47
N GLU A 72 0.36 8.66 2.95
CA GLU A 72 1.46 8.17 2.12
C GLU A 72 2.33 7.15 2.87
N ARG A 73 2.76 7.49 4.08
CA ARG A 73 3.63 6.62 4.89
C ARG A 73 2.92 5.34 5.35
N LYS A 74 1.61 5.39 5.63
CA LYS A 74 0.81 4.19 5.92
C LYS A 74 0.70 3.28 4.70
N ALA A 75 0.44 3.84 3.51
CA ALA A 75 0.45 3.09 2.26
C ALA A 75 1.82 2.44 2.01
N TYR A 76 2.89 3.21 2.12
CA TYR A 76 4.26 2.71 1.97
C TYR A 76 4.56 1.57 2.94
N THR A 77 4.20 1.71 4.22
CA THR A 77 4.41 0.68 5.24
C THR A 77 3.67 -0.61 4.88
N ALA A 78 2.39 -0.51 4.48
CA ALA A 78 1.61 -1.67 4.09
C ALA A 78 2.18 -2.38 2.85
N GLY A 79 2.59 -1.63 1.84
CA GLY A 79 3.21 -2.17 0.63
C GLY A 79 4.55 -2.84 0.90
N THR A 80 5.43 -2.16 1.64
CA THR A 80 6.79 -2.63 1.95
C THR A 80 6.79 -3.93 2.78
N PHE A 81 5.94 -3.99 3.80
CA PHE A 81 5.87 -5.16 4.67
C PHE A 81 4.81 -6.19 4.24
N SER A 82 4.11 -5.94 3.13
CA SER A 82 3.11 -6.84 2.52
C SER A 82 1.99 -7.25 3.49
N GLN A 83 1.63 -6.36 4.41
CA GLN A 83 0.62 -6.58 5.45
C GLN A 83 -0.10 -5.27 5.79
N PRO A 84 -1.31 -5.31 6.38
CA PRO A 84 -1.92 -4.11 6.94
C PRO A 84 -0.97 -3.38 7.88
N SER A 85 -0.95 -2.04 7.83
CA SER A 85 -0.05 -1.27 8.71
C SER A 85 -0.42 -1.40 10.19
N ALA A 86 -1.67 -1.77 10.52
CA ALA A 86 -2.08 -2.14 11.87
C ALA A 86 -1.39 -3.42 12.36
N ASP A 87 -1.20 -4.42 11.48
CA ASP A 87 -0.46 -5.64 11.81
C ASP A 87 1.03 -5.37 12.00
N PHE A 88 1.57 -4.38 11.27
CA PHE A 88 2.93 -3.90 11.51
C PHE A 88 3.08 -3.32 12.92
N VAL A 89 2.11 -2.50 13.38
CA VAL A 89 2.08 -1.99 14.76
C VAL A 89 2.08 -3.14 15.78
N LYS A 90 1.19 -4.12 15.56
CA LYS A 90 1.10 -5.31 16.42
C LYS A 90 2.42 -6.08 16.46
N ARG A 91 3.06 -6.28 15.31
CA ARG A 91 4.36 -6.95 15.22
C ARG A 91 5.44 -6.25 16.05
N LEU A 92 5.49 -4.92 16.06
CA LEU A 92 6.45 -4.18 16.89
C LEU A 92 6.24 -4.42 18.39
N SER A 93 4.99 -4.57 18.84
CA SER A 93 4.68 -4.94 20.23
C SER A 93 5.11 -6.36 20.54
N ASP A 94 4.82 -7.31 19.65
CA ASP A 94 5.11 -8.73 19.82
C ASP A 94 6.62 -9.04 19.67
N ARG A 95 7.33 -8.24 18.88
CA ARG A 95 8.74 -8.39 18.52
C ARG A 95 9.51 -7.08 18.71
N PRO A 96 9.83 -6.70 19.97
CA PRO A 96 10.56 -5.46 20.27
C PRO A 96 11.94 -5.38 19.59
N ASP A 97 12.54 -6.51 19.25
CA ASP A 97 13.79 -6.60 18.48
C ASP A 97 13.69 -6.02 17.07
N THR A 98 12.48 -5.83 16.54
CA THR A 98 12.24 -5.26 15.21
C THR A 98 11.97 -3.76 15.21
N VAL A 99 12.03 -3.09 16.37
CA VAL A 99 11.71 -1.65 16.52
C VAL A 99 12.61 -0.75 15.67
N GLY A 100 13.83 -1.19 15.34
CA GLY A 100 14.75 -0.48 14.46
C GLY A 100 14.17 -0.21 13.06
N SER A 101 13.15 -0.97 12.62
CA SER A 101 12.46 -0.71 11.35
C SER A 101 11.74 0.66 11.30
N LEU A 102 11.48 1.29 12.47
CA LEU A 102 10.95 2.65 12.54
C LEU A 102 11.95 3.73 12.12
N GLN A 103 13.23 3.39 11.97
CA GLN A 103 14.26 4.31 11.48
C GLN A 103 14.25 4.45 9.95
N TYR A 104 13.54 3.58 9.22
CA TYR A 104 13.30 3.79 7.79
C TYR A 104 12.40 5.01 7.61
N THR A 105 12.88 5.99 6.82
CA THR A 105 12.28 7.33 6.73
C THR A 105 10.81 7.37 6.37
N ARG A 106 10.33 6.40 5.57
CA ARG A 106 8.94 6.36 5.10
C ARG A 106 8.05 5.39 5.88
N VAL A 107 8.60 4.67 6.84
CA VAL A 107 7.82 3.72 7.65
C VAL A 107 7.09 4.46 8.76
N LEU A 108 5.79 4.15 8.93
CA LEU A 108 4.94 4.73 9.96
C LEU A 108 4.14 3.62 10.65
N ALA A 109 4.31 3.48 11.96
CA ALA A 109 3.59 2.49 12.77
C ALA A 109 2.22 3.01 13.21
N LEU A 110 1.31 3.17 12.26
CA LEU A 110 -0.09 3.53 12.49
C LEU A 110 -0.98 2.73 11.53
N GLY A 111 -2.15 2.27 12.01
CA GLY A 111 -3.17 1.62 11.18
C GLY A 111 -3.72 2.56 10.11
N GLY A 112 -4.30 2.00 9.06
CA GLY A 112 -4.91 2.73 7.94
C GLY A 112 -4.26 2.47 6.59
N GLY A 113 -3.13 1.75 6.55
CA GLY A 113 -2.50 1.29 5.30
C GLY A 113 -2.85 -0.15 5.00
N LEU A 114 -3.29 -0.45 3.77
CA LEU A 114 -3.60 -1.79 3.30
C LEU A 114 -2.87 -2.10 1.99
N PRO A 115 -2.28 -3.30 1.84
CA PRO A 115 -1.72 -3.73 0.57
C PRO A 115 -2.83 -4.03 -0.44
N ILE A 116 -2.60 -3.67 -1.70
CA ILE A 116 -3.48 -4.03 -2.82
C ILE A 116 -2.90 -5.29 -3.45
N LYS A 117 -3.69 -6.38 -3.46
CA LYS A 117 -3.28 -7.69 -3.93
C LYS A 117 -4.05 -8.11 -5.17
N ALA A 118 -3.33 -8.60 -6.17
CA ALA A 118 -3.88 -9.36 -7.29
C ALA A 118 -3.45 -10.82 -7.14
N GLY A 119 -4.37 -11.68 -6.68
CA GLY A 119 -4.00 -13.02 -6.20
C GLY A 119 -3.05 -12.93 -4.99
N ASN A 120 -1.88 -13.54 -5.10
CA ASN A 120 -0.84 -13.49 -4.06
C ASN A 120 0.19 -12.38 -4.27
N GLU A 121 0.07 -11.59 -5.33
CA GLU A 121 1.02 -10.56 -5.70
C GLU A 121 0.59 -9.20 -5.15
N ILE A 122 1.51 -8.49 -4.50
CA ILE A 122 1.30 -7.09 -4.12
C ILE A 122 1.50 -6.22 -5.36
N VAL A 123 0.48 -5.46 -5.75
CA VAL A 123 0.52 -4.58 -6.92
C VAL A 123 0.53 -3.10 -6.56
N GLY A 124 0.43 -2.79 -5.29
CA GLY A 124 0.43 -1.43 -4.74
C GLY A 124 -0.07 -1.45 -3.30
N ALA A 125 -0.35 -0.28 -2.76
CA ALA A 125 -0.96 -0.12 -1.45
C ALA A 125 -1.77 1.18 -1.37
N VAL A 126 -2.74 1.21 -0.47
CA VAL A 126 -3.53 2.41 -0.14
C VAL A 126 -3.35 2.76 1.33
N GLY A 127 -3.34 4.03 1.65
CA GLY A 127 -3.31 4.53 3.02
C GLY A 127 -4.27 5.67 3.21
N VAL A 128 -4.94 5.69 4.35
CA VAL A 128 -5.85 6.75 4.78
C VAL A 128 -5.35 7.31 6.11
N SER A 129 -5.50 8.60 6.29
CA SER A 129 -5.15 9.29 7.54
C SER A 129 -6.11 10.44 7.83
N GLY A 130 -6.60 10.51 9.07
CA GLY A 130 -7.50 11.57 9.54
C GLY A 130 -8.78 11.07 10.19
N SER A 131 -9.01 9.75 10.23
CA SER A 131 -10.17 9.13 10.91
C SER A 131 -9.70 8.12 11.96
N PRO A 132 -9.29 8.56 13.15
CA PRO A 132 -8.69 7.70 14.16
C PRO A 132 -9.52 6.45 14.43
N GLY A 133 -8.91 5.27 14.29
CA GLY A 133 -9.58 3.98 14.47
C GLY A 133 -10.53 3.56 13.33
N LYS A 134 -10.61 4.35 12.24
CA LYS A 134 -11.46 4.06 11.07
C LYS A 134 -10.71 4.14 9.73
N ASP A 135 -9.45 4.53 9.74
CA ASP A 135 -8.63 4.65 8.53
C ASP A 135 -8.61 3.34 7.71
N ASP A 136 -8.50 2.19 8.37
CA ASP A 136 -8.52 0.87 7.72
C ASP A 136 -9.86 0.56 7.02
N VAL A 137 -10.99 1.00 7.61
CA VAL A 137 -12.33 0.83 7.02
C VAL A 137 -12.42 1.58 5.70
N CYS A 138 -11.90 2.80 5.65
CA CYS A 138 -11.91 3.62 4.44
C CYS A 138 -10.97 3.02 3.37
N SER A 139 -9.77 2.59 3.76
CA SER A 139 -8.83 1.93 2.84
C SER A 139 -9.44 0.65 2.24
N GLN A 140 -10.12 -0.14 3.06
CA GLN A 140 -10.78 -1.37 2.60
C GLN A 140 -11.92 -1.06 1.61
N ALA A 141 -12.75 -0.04 1.89
CA ALA A 141 -13.81 0.38 0.96
C ALA A 141 -13.25 0.78 -0.41
N GLY A 142 -12.07 1.40 -0.44
CA GLY A 142 -11.35 1.69 -1.69
C GLY A 142 -10.99 0.43 -2.46
N ILE A 143 -10.36 -0.54 -1.81
CA ILE A 143 -9.97 -1.81 -2.43
C ILE A 143 -11.18 -2.61 -2.89
N ASP A 144 -12.25 -2.67 -2.10
CA ASP A 144 -13.48 -3.40 -2.42
C ASP A 144 -14.11 -2.91 -3.72
N LYS A 145 -13.95 -1.62 -4.04
CA LYS A 145 -14.49 -1.02 -5.26
C LYS A 145 -13.90 -1.61 -6.54
N ILE A 146 -12.69 -2.13 -6.48
CA ILE A 146 -12.00 -2.75 -7.63
C ILE A 146 -11.75 -4.25 -7.45
N ALA A 147 -12.33 -4.87 -6.42
CA ALA A 147 -12.05 -6.27 -6.06
C ALA A 147 -12.22 -7.25 -7.23
N ASP A 148 -13.24 -7.06 -8.08
CA ASP A 148 -13.48 -7.91 -9.25
C ASP A 148 -12.39 -7.80 -10.30
N GLN A 149 -11.77 -6.62 -10.45
CA GLN A 149 -10.69 -6.38 -11.40
C GLN A 149 -9.38 -7.02 -10.92
N LEU A 150 -9.18 -7.15 -9.60
CA LEU A 150 -8.02 -7.78 -9.01
C LEU A 150 -8.04 -9.32 -9.15
N ARG A 151 -9.23 -9.91 -9.30
CA ARG A 151 -9.43 -11.36 -9.47
C ARG A 151 -9.25 -11.86 -10.90
N LYS A 152 -9.34 -11.01 -11.92
CA LYS A 152 -9.38 -11.38 -13.35
C LYS A 152 -8.01 -11.70 -13.99
N ARG A 153 -7.02 -12.07 -13.19
CA ARG A 153 -5.69 -12.47 -13.68
C ARG A 153 -5.41 -13.94 -13.42
N GLU A 154 -6.23 -14.80 -13.99
CA GLU A 154 -5.87 -16.18 -14.27
C GLU A 154 -5.62 -16.36 -15.76
#